data_31ff3ffd9f2b3b346905262f7a2a759e
#
_entry.id   31ff3ffd9f2b3b346905262f7a2a759e
#
_cell.length_a   1.000
_cell.length_b   1.000
_cell.length_c   1.000
_cell.angle_alpha   90.00
_cell.angle_beta   90.00
_cell.angle_gamma   90.00
#
_symmetry.space_group_name_H-M   'P 1'
#
loop_
_entity.id
_entity.type
_entity.pdbx_description
1 polymer ?
#
loop_
_entity_poly.entity_id
_entity_poly.type
_entity_poly.pdbx_seq_one_letter_code
_entity_poly.pdbx_strand_id
1 'polypeptide(L)'
;KATAVMFGKILDEQQRKAITWDVERGAPSKMIEQPWQTCTCLGDWHYNTRNLRKGYKSAALVVRQLVDVVSKNGNLLLSVPLRADGTFDEKEKAILDEIGRWLKTNGESVYGTRPWLVFGEGPIAEKGIALNAQASTTRSTGIWTAAK
;
A
#
# COMPACT_ATOMS: atom_id res chain seq x y z
N LYS A 1 -10.14 13.11 25.20
CA LYS A 1 -9.05 12.54 24.39
C LYS A 1 -9.33 12.88 22.93
N ALA A 2 -8.34 13.42 22.21
CA ALA A 2 -8.46 13.62 20.77
C ALA A 2 -8.55 12.24 20.09
N THR A 3 -9.55 12.06 19.23
CA THR A 3 -9.79 10.82 18.48
C THR A 3 -9.47 11.00 16.99
N ALA A 4 -9.07 12.22 16.57
CA ALA A 4 -8.70 12.52 15.19
C ALA A 4 -7.22 12.30 14.95
N VAL A 5 -6.89 11.78 13.76
CA VAL A 5 -5.52 11.67 13.25
C VAL A 5 -5.37 12.65 12.10
N MET A 6 -4.29 13.42 12.12
CA MET A 6 -3.93 14.33 11.02
C MET A 6 -2.80 13.73 10.20
N PHE A 7 -2.90 13.88 8.88
CA PHE A 7 -1.88 13.43 7.93
C PHE A 7 -1.29 14.63 7.19
N GLY A 8 0.01 14.57 6.95
CA GLY A 8 0.72 15.59 6.17
C GLY A 8 1.76 14.99 5.24
N LYS A 9 1.86 15.52 4.01
CA LYS A 9 2.77 14.99 2.98
C LYS A 9 4.18 15.55 3.11
N ILE A 10 4.31 16.86 3.17
CA ILE A 10 5.59 17.56 3.23
C ILE A 10 5.83 17.97 4.67
N LEU A 11 6.43 17.10 5.45
CA LEU A 11 6.70 17.30 6.87
C LEU A 11 8.19 17.20 7.15
N ASP A 12 8.71 18.13 7.95
CA ASP A 12 10.02 18.01 8.57
C ASP A 12 10.00 17.01 9.75
N GLU A 13 11.15 16.72 10.32
CA GLU A 13 11.29 15.75 11.43
C GLU A 13 10.51 16.15 12.69
N GLN A 14 10.37 17.44 12.99
CA GLN A 14 9.63 17.90 14.16
C GLN A 14 8.13 17.74 13.94
N GLN A 15 7.65 18.09 12.75
CA GLN A 15 6.25 17.94 12.38
C GLN A 15 5.79 16.48 12.37
N ARG A 16 6.66 15.54 11.96
CA ARG A 16 6.38 14.07 11.99
C ARG A 16 6.19 13.52 13.41
N LYS A 17 6.62 14.22 14.44
CA LYS A 17 6.35 13.81 15.82
C LYS A 17 4.91 14.10 16.26
N ALA A 18 4.24 15.04 15.61
CA ALA A 18 2.89 15.48 15.95
C ALA A 18 1.82 15.09 14.92
N ILE A 19 2.22 14.90 13.66
CA ILE A 19 1.33 14.63 12.51
C ILE A 19 1.84 13.37 11.82
N THR A 20 0.92 12.46 11.46
CA THR A 20 1.27 11.24 10.72
C THR A 20 1.76 11.57 9.32
N TRP A 21 2.96 11.12 8.98
CA TRP A 21 3.53 11.33 7.66
C TRP A 21 2.79 10.51 6.60
N ASP A 22 2.31 11.17 5.55
CA ASP A 22 1.68 10.57 4.38
C ASP A 22 2.60 10.71 3.16
N VAL A 23 3.18 9.60 2.73
CA VAL A 23 4.09 9.53 1.57
C VAL A 23 3.27 9.31 0.31
N GLU A 24 3.38 10.18 -0.68
CA GLU A 24 2.68 9.98 -1.95
C GLU A 24 3.44 9.00 -2.86
N ARG A 25 2.80 7.88 -3.20
CA ARG A 25 3.31 6.87 -4.15
C ARG A 25 4.74 6.40 -3.86
N GLY A 26 5.11 6.40 -2.60
CA GLY A 26 6.43 5.98 -2.17
C GLY A 26 6.40 5.17 -0.88
N ALA A 27 7.51 4.56 -0.54
CA ALA A 27 7.73 3.92 0.75
C ALA A 27 9.14 4.22 1.22
N PRO A 28 9.36 4.40 2.54
CA PRO A 28 10.70 4.47 3.09
C PRO A 28 11.51 3.21 2.74
N SER A 29 12.82 3.39 2.57
CA SER A 29 13.74 2.26 2.36
C SER A 29 14.00 1.44 3.61
N LYS A 30 13.62 1.97 4.77
CA LYS A 30 13.84 1.38 6.10
C LYS A 30 12.53 1.38 6.88
N MET A 31 12.47 0.53 7.90
CA MET A 31 11.44 0.60 8.93
C MET A 31 11.50 1.97 9.64
N ILE A 32 10.33 2.55 9.90
CA ILE A 32 10.17 3.80 10.65
C ILE A 32 9.47 3.49 11.97
N GLU A 33 9.99 4.03 13.06
CA GLU A 33 9.46 3.82 14.40
C GLU A 33 8.04 4.39 14.53
N GLN A 34 7.84 5.63 14.06
CA GLN A 34 6.54 6.27 14.06
C GLN A 34 5.63 5.69 12.98
N PRO A 35 4.35 5.47 13.26
CA PRO A 35 3.38 5.09 12.24
C PRO A 35 3.34 6.13 11.11
N TRP A 36 3.27 5.65 9.89
CA TRP A 36 3.17 6.46 8.68
C TRP A 36 2.14 5.89 7.72
N GLN A 37 1.78 6.64 6.71
CA GLN A 37 0.89 6.20 5.65
C GLN A 37 1.54 6.42 4.30
N THR A 38 1.18 5.61 3.33
CA THR A 38 1.38 5.93 1.92
C THR A 38 0.07 5.82 1.16
N CYS A 39 -0.10 6.67 0.18
CA CYS A 39 -1.24 6.61 -0.73
C CYS A 39 -0.79 6.22 -2.14
N THR A 40 -1.59 5.38 -2.78
CA THR A 40 -1.44 5.02 -4.19
C THR A 40 -2.80 4.76 -4.81
N CYS A 41 -2.87 4.59 -6.12
CA CYS A 41 -4.11 4.27 -6.82
C CYS A 41 -4.01 2.92 -7.53
N LEU A 42 -5.16 2.29 -7.78
CA LEU A 42 -5.23 1.05 -8.53
C LEU A 42 -4.86 1.26 -10.01
N GLY A 43 -5.37 2.33 -10.62
CA GLY A 43 -5.06 2.74 -11.98
C GLY A 43 -4.64 4.22 -12.06
N ASP A 44 -5.55 5.11 -11.65
CA ASP A 44 -5.34 6.57 -11.60
C ASP A 44 -6.05 7.14 -10.37
N TRP A 45 -5.82 8.44 -10.05
CA TRP A 45 -6.50 9.10 -8.91
C TRP A 45 -8.00 9.32 -9.16
N HIS A 46 -8.37 9.51 -10.41
CA HIS A 46 -9.76 9.64 -10.84
C HIS A 46 -10.09 8.57 -11.87
N TYR A 47 -11.38 8.23 -12.00
CA TYR A 47 -11.82 7.29 -13.01
C TYR A 47 -11.39 7.77 -14.41
N ASN A 48 -10.72 6.89 -15.14
CA ASN A 48 -10.17 7.21 -16.44
C ASN A 48 -10.26 5.99 -17.37
N THR A 49 -11.06 6.12 -18.42
CA THR A 49 -11.26 5.05 -19.43
C THR A 49 -9.97 4.63 -20.13
N ARG A 50 -8.91 5.47 -20.12
CA ARG A 50 -7.58 5.07 -20.61
C ARG A 50 -7.01 3.89 -19.84
N ASN A 51 -7.37 3.71 -18.56
CA ASN A 51 -6.91 2.58 -17.74
C ASN A 51 -7.49 1.25 -18.21
N LEU A 52 -8.64 1.26 -18.90
CA LEU A 52 -9.18 0.06 -19.55
C LEU A 52 -8.22 -0.51 -20.62
N ARG A 53 -7.40 0.35 -21.23
CA ARG A 53 -6.38 -0.01 -22.22
C ARG A 53 -5.00 -0.21 -21.60
N LYS A 54 -4.58 0.67 -20.69
CA LYS A 54 -3.26 0.61 -20.02
C LYS A 54 -3.18 -0.49 -18.96
N GLY A 55 -4.32 -0.91 -18.44
CA GLY A 55 -4.41 -1.87 -17.33
C GLY A 55 -4.36 -1.21 -15.96
N TYR A 56 -4.79 -1.97 -14.97
CA TYR A 56 -4.72 -1.67 -13.55
C TYR A 56 -3.58 -2.45 -12.91
N LYS A 57 -3.18 -2.06 -11.70
CA LYS A 57 -2.32 -2.91 -10.88
C LYS A 57 -3.00 -4.26 -10.64
N SER A 58 -2.24 -5.35 -10.71
CA SER A 58 -2.78 -6.66 -10.33
C SER A 58 -3.01 -6.74 -8.82
N ALA A 59 -3.94 -7.59 -8.39
CA ALA A 59 -4.15 -7.87 -6.97
C ALA A 59 -2.85 -8.32 -6.29
N ALA A 60 -2.07 -9.17 -6.94
CA ALA A 60 -0.78 -9.63 -6.43
C ALA A 60 0.22 -8.48 -6.22
N LEU A 61 0.25 -7.47 -7.10
CA LEU A 61 1.09 -6.31 -6.91
C LEU A 61 0.62 -5.46 -5.72
N VAL A 62 -0.69 -5.23 -5.59
CA VAL A 62 -1.26 -4.46 -4.47
C VAL A 62 -0.98 -5.17 -3.14
N VAL A 63 -1.16 -6.49 -3.08
CA VAL A 63 -0.85 -7.28 -1.88
C VAL A 63 0.62 -7.17 -1.50
N ARG A 64 1.54 -7.25 -2.46
CA ARG A 64 2.98 -7.06 -2.19
C ARG A 64 3.27 -5.66 -1.65
N GLN A 65 2.66 -4.63 -2.24
CA GLN A 65 2.78 -3.25 -1.75
C GLN A 65 2.26 -3.11 -0.33
N LEU A 66 1.11 -3.72 -0.02
CA LEU A 66 0.53 -3.74 1.32
C LEU A 66 1.48 -4.39 2.33
N VAL A 67 2.01 -5.56 2.01
CA VAL A 67 2.92 -6.30 2.90
C VAL A 67 4.22 -5.54 3.12
N ASP A 68 4.81 -4.95 2.07
CA ASP A 68 6.01 -4.11 2.19
C ASP A 68 5.78 -2.88 3.07
N VAL A 69 4.64 -2.22 2.92
CA VAL A 69 4.28 -1.05 3.72
C VAL A 69 4.06 -1.43 5.19
N VAL A 70 3.29 -2.48 5.46
CA VAL A 70 2.98 -2.94 6.83
C VAL A 70 4.23 -3.43 7.55
N SER A 71 5.13 -4.15 6.87
CA SER A 71 6.38 -4.63 7.47
C SER A 71 7.32 -3.48 7.90
N LYS A 72 7.12 -2.28 7.35
CA LYS A 72 7.87 -1.05 7.69
C LYS A 72 7.12 -0.10 8.62
N ASN A 73 6.10 -0.58 9.33
CA ASN A 73 5.21 0.17 10.24
C ASN A 73 4.29 1.18 9.53
N GLY A 74 3.96 0.94 8.28
CA GLY A 74 3.13 1.82 7.48
C GLY A 74 1.69 1.33 7.30
N ASN A 75 0.84 2.21 6.81
CA ASN A 75 -0.52 1.93 6.37
C ASN A 75 -0.65 2.26 4.88
N LEU A 76 -1.30 1.39 4.13
CA LEU A 76 -1.57 1.61 2.71
C LEU A 76 -2.97 2.19 2.51
N LEU A 77 -3.05 3.38 1.91
CA LEU A 77 -4.28 3.97 1.39
C LEU A 77 -4.35 3.71 -0.12
N LEU A 78 -5.24 2.81 -0.52
CA LEU A 78 -5.46 2.48 -1.94
C LEU A 78 -6.66 3.26 -2.47
N SER A 79 -6.43 4.17 -3.42
CA SER A 79 -7.49 4.85 -4.16
C SER A 79 -8.04 3.93 -5.25
N VAL A 80 -9.36 3.74 -5.23
CA VAL A 80 -10.13 3.02 -6.24
C VAL A 80 -11.20 3.97 -6.78
N PRO A 81 -10.97 4.60 -7.94
CA PRO A 81 -11.89 5.62 -8.45
C PRO A 81 -13.22 5.00 -8.90
N LEU A 82 -14.31 5.68 -8.58
CA LEU A 82 -15.65 5.31 -9.02
C LEU A 82 -15.98 5.95 -10.37
N ARG A 83 -16.83 5.29 -11.15
CA ARG A 83 -17.49 5.90 -12.29
C ARG A 83 -18.39 7.05 -11.83
N ALA A 84 -18.83 7.89 -12.75
CA ALA A 84 -19.71 9.03 -12.45
C ALA A 84 -21.07 8.64 -11.82
N ASP A 85 -21.53 7.42 -12.07
CA ASP A 85 -22.74 6.84 -11.48
C ASP A 85 -22.52 6.21 -10.09
N GLY A 86 -21.30 6.29 -9.54
CA GLY A 86 -20.95 5.72 -8.25
C GLY A 86 -20.62 4.22 -8.28
N THR A 87 -20.56 3.59 -9.45
CA THR A 87 -20.19 2.17 -9.58
C THR A 87 -18.71 1.96 -9.80
N PHE A 88 -18.22 0.75 -9.49
CA PHE A 88 -16.87 0.32 -9.87
C PHE A 88 -16.82 -0.14 -11.32
N ASP A 89 -15.67 0.00 -11.92
CA ASP A 89 -15.31 -0.73 -13.14
C ASP A 89 -15.21 -2.23 -12.85
N GLU A 90 -15.66 -3.07 -13.79
CA GLU A 90 -15.68 -4.53 -13.60
C GLU A 90 -14.28 -5.11 -13.36
N LYS A 91 -13.24 -4.53 -13.97
CA LYS A 91 -11.86 -4.96 -13.76
C LYS A 91 -11.34 -4.54 -12.39
N GLU A 92 -11.66 -3.32 -11.95
CA GLU A 92 -11.32 -2.84 -10.60
C GLU A 92 -12.01 -3.71 -9.56
N LYS A 93 -13.32 -3.98 -9.76
CA LYS A 93 -14.09 -4.86 -8.87
C LYS A 93 -13.47 -6.24 -8.75
N ALA A 94 -13.10 -6.87 -9.86
CA ALA A 94 -12.48 -8.19 -9.86
C ALA A 94 -11.16 -8.21 -9.08
N ILE A 95 -10.35 -7.15 -9.22
CA ILE A 95 -9.09 -7.00 -8.48
C ILE A 95 -9.36 -6.83 -6.98
N LEU A 96 -10.35 -6.01 -6.59
CA LEU A 96 -10.73 -5.84 -5.19
C LEU A 96 -11.24 -7.15 -4.58
N ASP A 97 -12.05 -7.91 -5.31
CA ASP A 97 -12.54 -9.22 -4.88
C ASP A 97 -11.37 -10.21 -4.66
N GLU A 98 -10.34 -10.16 -5.50
CA GLU A 98 -9.14 -10.98 -5.35
C GLU A 98 -8.32 -10.58 -4.13
N ILE A 99 -8.11 -9.28 -3.90
CA ILE A 99 -7.45 -8.76 -2.70
C ILE A 99 -8.26 -9.15 -1.44
N GLY A 100 -9.58 -9.02 -1.50
CA GLY A 100 -10.47 -9.40 -0.40
C GLY A 100 -10.38 -10.89 -0.05
N ARG A 101 -10.33 -11.76 -1.05
CA ARG A 101 -10.12 -13.21 -0.83
C ARG A 101 -8.76 -13.50 -0.18
N TRP A 102 -7.71 -12.83 -0.66
CA TRP A 102 -6.39 -12.98 -0.06
C TRP A 102 -6.38 -12.54 1.41
N LEU A 103 -6.95 -11.38 1.70
CA LEU A 103 -7.05 -10.86 3.08
C LEU A 103 -7.91 -11.74 3.98
N LYS A 104 -8.98 -12.36 3.45
CA LYS A 104 -9.80 -13.30 4.23
C LYS A 104 -8.99 -14.51 4.72
N THR A 105 -8.05 -14.98 3.93
CA THR A 105 -7.19 -16.13 4.28
C THR A 105 -5.96 -15.72 5.08
N ASN A 106 -5.34 -14.60 4.73
CA ASN A 106 -4.02 -14.20 5.23
C ASN A 106 -4.04 -12.93 6.09
N GLY A 107 -5.21 -12.38 6.37
CA GLY A 107 -5.35 -11.08 7.04
C GLY A 107 -4.69 -11.01 8.42
N GLU A 108 -4.54 -12.14 9.11
CA GLU A 108 -3.82 -12.18 10.38
C GLU A 108 -2.34 -11.79 10.26
N SER A 109 -1.74 -11.89 9.06
CA SER A 109 -0.37 -11.43 8.80
C SER A 109 -0.28 -9.91 8.62
N VAL A 110 -1.41 -9.22 8.52
CA VAL A 110 -1.51 -7.78 8.28
C VAL A 110 -2.17 -7.06 9.45
N TYR A 111 -3.32 -7.58 9.93
CA TYR A 111 -4.12 -6.91 10.94
C TYR A 111 -3.55 -7.10 12.34
N GLY A 112 -3.41 -5.99 13.08
CA GLY A 112 -2.94 -6.02 14.47
C GLY A 112 -1.47 -6.42 14.63
N THR A 113 -0.71 -6.46 13.56
CA THR A 113 0.73 -6.79 13.57
C THR A 113 1.58 -5.58 13.93
N ARG A 114 2.85 -5.84 14.24
CA ARG A 114 3.92 -4.86 14.41
C ARG A 114 5.12 -5.29 13.57
N PRO A 115 5.95 -4.34 13.12
CA PRO A 115 7.19 -4.67 12.44
C PRO A 115 8.07 -5.60 13.27
N TRP A 116 8.70 -6.56 12.61
CA TRP A 116 9.73 -7.39 13.22
C TRP A 116 11.10 -6.71 13.14
N LEU A 117 12.12 -7.28 13.78
CA LEU A 117 13.49 -6.74 13.76
C LEU A 117 14.05 -6.56 12.35
N VAL A 118 13.66 -7.44 11.44
CA VAL A 118 13.99 -7.39 10.01
C VAL A 118 12.68 -7.30 9.23
N PHE A 119 12.48 -6.23 8.48
CA PHE A 119 11.21 -6.01 7.75
C PHE A 119 11.05 -6.89 6.51
N GLY A 120 12.15 -7.47 6.00
CA GLY A 120 12.10 -8.33 4.82
C GLY A 120 13.48 -8.82 4.42
N GLU A 121 13.51 -9.84 3.57
CA GLU A 121 14.72 -10.46 3.04
C GLU A 121 14.63 -10.63 1.52
N GLY A 122 15.79 -10.71 0.87
CA GLY A 122 15.91 -10.93 -0.56
C GLY A 122 15.87 -9.65 -1.41
N PRO A 123 15.99 -9.78 -2.74
CA PRO A 123 16.24 -8.66 -3.66
C PRO A 123 15.17 -7.56 -3.65
N ILE A 124 13.93 -7.89 -3.26
CA ILE A 124 12.85 -6.92 -3.21
C ILE A 124 12.90 -6.10 -1.92
N ALA A 125 13.22 -6.74 -0.80
CA ALA A 125 13.40 -6.03 0.45
C ALA A 125 14.54 -5.00 0.34
N GLU A 126 15.59 -5.31 -0.41
CA GLU A 126 16.72 -4.40 -0.66
C GLU A 126 16.34 -3.23 -1.58
N LYS A 127 15.56 -3.47 -2.64
CA LYS A 127 15.22 -2.48 -3.65
C LYS A 127 13.91 -1.73 -3.36
N GLY A 128 13.05 -2.29 -2.50
CA GLY A 128 11.68 -1.82 -2.28
C GLY A 128 10.74 -2.14 -3.44
N ILE A 129 9.45 -1.91 -3.24
CA ILE A 129 8.43 -2.05 -4.28
C ILE A 129 7.97 -0.67 -4.73
N ALA A 130 8.09 -0.39 -6.02
CA ALA A 130 7.62 0.87 -6.57
C ALA A 130 6.08 0.96 -6.49
N LEU A 131 5.56 1.89 -5.68
CA LEU A 131 4.11 2.07 -5.47
C LEU A 131 3.41 2.72 -6.67
N ASN A 132 4.15 3.35 -7.55
CA ASN A 132 3.64 3.92 -8.82
C ASN A 132 3.79 2.95 -10.01
N ALA A 133 4.40 1.77 -9.83
CA ALA A 133 4.47 0.77 -10.90
C ALA A 133 3.06 0.30 -11.28
N GLN A 134 2.77 0.34 -12.57
CA GLN A 134 1.65 -0.39 -13.18
C GLN A 134 2.16 -1.77 -13.59
N ALA A 135 1.29 -2.76 -13.59
CA ALA A 135 1.53 -4.16 -13.96
C ALA A 135 3.01 -4.54 -14.24
N SER A 136 3.80 -4.73 -13.21
CA SER A 136 5.16 -5.25 -13.35
C SER A 136 5.10 -6.77 -13.39
N THR A 137 5.64 -7.37 -14.46
CA THR A 137 5.82 -8.81 -14.62
C THR A 137 6.93 -9.39 -13.74
N THR A 138 7.56 -8.59 -12.89
CA THR A 138 8.66 -9.03 -12.05
C THR A 138 8.15 -9.99 -10.98
N ARG A 139 8.47 -11.26 -11.09
CA ARG A 139 8.30 -12.23 -9.99
C ARG A 139 9.19 -11.79 -8.84
N SER A 140 8.59 -11.44 -7.73
CA SER A 140 9.32 -11.06 -6.54
C SER A 140 9.58 -12.27 -5.66
N THR A 141 10.81 -12.41 -5.21
CA THR A 141 11.26 -13.49 -4.29
C THR A 141 11.64 -12.94 -2.91
N GLY A 142 11.07 -11.82 -2.51
CA GLY A 142 11.29 -11.26 -1.17
C GLY A 142 10.34 -11.87 -0.13
N ILE A 143 10.80 -12.01 1.10
CA ILE A 143 10.03 -12.38 2.28
C ILE A 143 9.91 -11.13 3.16
N TRP A 144 8.70 -10.84 3.65
CA TRP A 144 8.45 -9.78 4.61
C TRP A 144 8.05 -10.37 5.95
N THR A 145 8.48 -9.74 7.02
CA THR A 145 8.28 -10.24 8.38
C THR A 145 7.56 -9.21 9.23
N ALA A 146 6.60 -9.69 10.03
CA ALA A 146 5.89 -8.91 11.03
C ALA A 146 5.66 -9.77 12.28
N ALA A 147 5.61 -9.13 13.45
CA ALA A 147 5.25 -9.76 14.71
C ALA A 147 3.78 -9.46 15.08
N LYS A 148 3.17 -10.32 15.85
CA LYS A 148 1.88 -10.07 16.51
C LYS A 148 2.07 -9.35 17.83
#